data_576f9faa25a8e911de24197e287f1961
#
_entry.id   576f9faa25a8e911de24197e287f1961
#
_cell.length_a   1.000
_cell.length_b   1.000
_cell.length_c   1.000
_cell.angle_alpha   90.00
_cell.angle_beta   90.00
_cell.angle_gamma   90.00
#
_symmetry.space_group_name_H-M   'P 1'
#
loop_
_entity.id
_entity.type
_entity.pdbx_description
1 polymer ?
#
loop_
_entity_poly.entity_id
_entity_poly.type
_entity_poly.pdbx_seq_one_letter_code
_entity_poly.pdbx_strand_id
1 'polypeptide(L)'
;MKTLSILAAASTTALLFSCLSASALESHYKAASSESVSAVWTKIGNFCGIGTWHPAVEKCALSTNGKERTLSLKGGGTIIEDLVKWNNKGHSYTYKIKSSPLPIEHYESIIKVTKHGTGSEISWSGHYKAKGATDAAAKKAIDGIYKSGVDSLAK
;
A
#
# COMPACT_ATOMS: atom_id res chain seq x y z
N MET A 1 33.31 72.36 -8.45
CA MET A 1 33.52 70.93 -8.66
C MET A 1 32.49 70.21 -7.83
N LYS A 2 31.47 69.57 -8.43
CA LYS A 2 30.37 68.85 -7.77
C LYS A 2 30.66 67.35 -7.90
N THR A 3 30.95 66.68 -6.81
CA THR A 3 31.13 65.22 -6.75
C THR A 3 29.77 64.54 -6.67
N LEU A 4 29.47 63.70 -7.65
CA LEU A 4 28.25 62.92 -7.75
C LEU A 4 28.50 61.55 -7.08
N SER A 5 27.85 61.25 -5.95
CA SER A 5 27.91 59.96 -5.28
C SER A 5 26.82 59.04 -5.85
N ILE A 6 27.27 57.94 -6.45
CA ILE A 6 26.36 56.86 -6.94
C ILE A 6 26.12 55.87 -5.82
N LEU A 7 24.89 55.77 -5.31
CA LEU A 7 24.46 54.69 -4.43
C LEU A 7 24.13 53.47 -5.29
N ALA A 8 24.86 52.38 -5.12
CA ALA A 8 24.53 51.08 -5.68
C ALA A 8 23.58 50.35 -4.73
N ALA A 9 22.34 50.17 -5.12
CA ALA A 9 21.37 49.34 -4.39
C ALA A 9 21.59 47.86 -4.76
N ALA A 10 22.07 47.06 -3.81
CA ALA A 10 22.17 45.62 -3.95
C ALA A 10 20.83 44.98 -3.62
N SER A 11 20.13 44.49 -4.64
CA SER A 11 18.89 43.73 -4.48
C SER A 11 19.19 42.26 -4.15
N THR A 12 19.05 41.86 -2.92
CA THR A 12 19.15 40.45 -2.47
C THR A 12 17.84 39.72 -2.77
N THR A 13 17.82 38.92 -3.82
CA THR A 13 16.72 38.04 -4.16
C THR A 13 16.77 36.78 -3.27
N ALA A 14 15.96 36.73 -2.25
CA ALA A 14 15.80 35.54 -1.40
C ALA A 14 15.03 34.45 -2.18
N LEU A 15 15.71 33.38 -2.58
CA LEU A 15 15.04 32.17 -3.09
C LEU A 15 14.38 31.44 -1.91
N LEU A 16 13.05 31.52 -1.83
CA LEU A 16 12.25 30.71 -0.93
C LEU A 16 12.21 29.27 -1.50
N PHE A 17 13.04 28.40 -0.95
CA PHE A 17 12.90 26.94 -1.14
C PHE A 17 11.66 26.48 -0.40
N SER A 18 10.53 26.32 -1.09
CA SER A 18 9.37 25.63 -0.58
C SER A 18 9.71 24.15 -0.46
N CYS A 19 10.01 23.67 0.75
CA CYS A 19 10.05 22.23 1.05
C CYS A 19 8.62 21.70 0.90
N LEU A 20 8.31 21.13 -0.27
CA LEU A 20 7.11 20.28 -0.43
C LEU A 20 7.32 19.05 0.42
N SER A 21 6.71 19.03 1.60
CA SER A 21 6.58 17.81 2.40
C SER A 21 5.78 16.81 1.58
N ALA A 22 6.40 15.70 1.16
CA ALA A 22 5.70 14.61 0.50
C ALA A 22 4.62 14.09 1.46
N SER A 23 3.36 14.38 1.15
CA SER A 23 2.20 13.90 1.92
C SER A 23 2.11 12.39 1.80
N ALA A 24 1.70 11.70 2.86
CA ALA A 24 1.39 10.28 2.78
C ALA A 24 0.18 10.09 1.87
N LEU A 25 0.30 9.17 0.91
CA LEU A 25 -0.80 8.73 0.08
C LEU A 25 -1.60 7.65 0.81
N GLU A 26 -2.89 7.59 0.53
CA GLU A 26 -3.78 6.54 1.03
C GLU A 26 -4.50 5.86 -0.13
N SER A 27 -4.62 4.54 -0.04
CA SER A 27 -5.47 3.72 -0.90
C SER A 27 -6.43 2.93 -0.03
N HIS A 28 -7.66 2.81 -0.50
CA HIS A 28 -8.70 2.03 0.14
C HIS A 28 -9.61 1.43 -0.91
N TYR A 29 -9.89 0.13 -0.78
CA TYR A 29 -10.91 -0.55 -1.58
C TYR A 29 -11.69 -1.53 -0.72
N LYS A 30 -12.99 -1.68 -1.01
CA LYS A 30 -13.87 -2.61 -0.31
C LYS A 30 -14.90 -3.19 -1.25
N ALA A 31 -15.31 -4.42 -0.97
CA ALA A 31 -16.42 -5.07 -1.66
C ALA A 31 -17.20 -5.96 -0.69
N ALA A 32 -18.50 -6.05 -0.94
CA ALA A 32 -19.38 -6.98 -0.23
C ALA A 32 -19.26 -8.39 -0.83
N SER A 33 -19.40 -9.41 0.03
CA SER A 33 -19.52 -10.81 -0.36
C SER A 33 -20.78 -11.41 0.27
N SER A 34 -21.42 -12.33 -0.43
CA SER A 34 -22.52 -13.12 0.13
C SER A 34 -22.05 -14.15 1.17
N GLU A 35 -20.75 -14.43 1.21
CA GLU A 35 -20.17 -15.38 2.15
C GLU A 35 -20.04 -14.79 3.56
N SER A 36 -20.06 -15.69 4.56
CA SER A 36 -19.86 -15.30 5.95
C SER A 36 -18.43 -14.77 6.20
N VAL A 37 -18.26 -14.00 7.27
CA VAL A 37 -16.93 -13.50 7.69
C VAL A 37 -15.93 -14.65 7.84
N SER A 38 -16.35 -15.76 8.46
CA SER A 38 -15.45 -16.90 8.68
C SER A 38 -15.09 -17.62 7.38
N ALA A 39 -16.01 -17.72 6.42
CA ALA A 39 -15.73 -18.31 5.12
C ALA A 39 -14.68 -17.51 4.33
N VAL A 40 -14.86 -16.19 4.24
CA VAL A 40 -13.88 -15.30 3.61
C VAL A 40 -12.55 -15.32 4.35
N TRP A 41 -12.56 -15.32 5.70
CA TRP A 41 -11.32 -15.40 6.48
C TRP A 41 -10.57 -16.72 6.27
N THR A 42 -11.30 -17.80 6.06
CA THR A 42 -10.73 -19.11 5.70
C THR A 42 -10.10 -19.07 4.30
N LYS A 43 -10.71 -18.38 3.33
CA LYS A 43 -10.10 -18.15 2.00
C LYS A 43 -8.81 -17.31 2.09
N ILE A 44 -8.79 -16.28 2.94
CA ILE A 44 -7.57 -15.49 3.19
C ILE A 44 -6.45 -16.41 3.70
N GLY A 45 -6.79 -17.40 4.56
CA GLY A 45 -5.87 -18.42 5.03
C GLY A 45 -4.84 -17.89 6.02
N ASN A 46 -3.57 -18.22 5.78
CA ASN A 46 -2.42 -17.67 6.50
C ASN A 46 -1.78 -16.49 5.76
N PHE A 47 -0.66 -15.99 6.26
CA PHE A 47 0.02 -14.84 5.65
C PHE A 47 0.48 -15.10 4.19
N CYS A 48 0.65 -16.36 3.78
CA CYS A 48 0.94 -16.74 2.40
C CYS A 48 -0.30 -17.17 1.59
N GLY A 49 -1.49 -17.15 2.18
CA GLY A 49 -2.74 -17.43 1.47
C GLY A 49 -2.99 -16.52 0.26
N ILE A 50 -2.41 -15.32 0.25
CA ILE A 50 -2.46 -14.39 -0.89
C ILE A 50 -2.03 -15.04 -2.21
N GLY A 51 -1.17 -16.03 -2.18
CA GLY A 51 -0.76 -16.81 -3.36
C GLY A 51 -1.89 -17.60 -4.00
N THR A 52 -3.00 -17.83 -3.29
CA THR A 52 -4.16 -18.58 -3.81
C THR A 52 -5.27 -17.68 -4.31
N TRP A 53 -5.45 -16.50 -3.71
CA TRP A 53 -6.60 -15.65 -4.01
C TRP A 53 -6.26 -14.36 -4.78
N HIS A 54 -5.02 -13.86 -4.72
CA HIS A 54 -4.68 -12.63 -5.43
C HIS A 54 -4.25 -12.91 -6.87
N PRO A 55 -4.96 -12.38 -7.89
CA PRO A 55 -4.71 -12.76 -9.28
C PRO A 55 -3.33 -12.37 -9.82
N ALA A 56 -2.65 -11.37 -9.24
CA ALA A 56 -1.31 -10.95 -9.66
C ALA A 56 -0.18 -11.76 -8.99
N VAL A 57 -0.47 -12.59 -7.98
CA VAL A 57 0.54 -13.40 -7.29
C VAL A 57 0.63 -14.77 -7.93
N GLU A 58 1.85 -15.18 -8.28
CA GLU A 58 2.14 -16.50 -8.82
C GLU A 58 2.52 -17.50 -7.74
N LYS A 59 3.40 -17.07 -6.83
CA LYS A 59 3.90 -17.90 -5.72
C LYS A 59 4.07 -17.07 -4.46
N CYS A 60 3.95 -17.74 -3.31
CA CYS A 60 4.29 -17.17 -2.02
C CYS A 60 5.13 -18.14 -1.21
N ALA A 61 6.20 -17.66 -0.60
CA ALA A 61 7.04 -18.41 0.33
C ALA A 61 7.11 -17.68 1.68
N LEU A 62 6.91 -18.43 2.79
CA LEU A 62 7.09 -17.91 4.14
C LEU A 62 8.51 -18.15 4.64
N SER A 63 9.02 -17.21 5.42
CA SER A 63 10.20 -17.43 6.26
C SER A 63 9.91 -18.50 7.33
N THR A 64 10.97 -19.06 7.90
CA THR A 64 10.88 -20.11 8.92
C THR A 64 10.02 -19.71 10.14
N ASN A 65 10.05 -18.44 10.53
CA ASN A 65 9.25 -17.91 11.65
C ASN A 65 7.83 -17.46 11.24
N GLY A 66 7.47 -17.57 9.94
CA GLY A 66 6.16 -17.19 9.41
C GLY A 66 5.86 -15.69 9.40
N LYS A 67 6.84 -14.83 9.71
CA LYS A 67 6.64 -13.38 9.83
C LYS A 67 7.07 -12.58 8.60
N GLU A 68 7.78 -13.18 7.69
CA GLU A 68 8.13 -12.57 6.40
C GLU A 68 7.59 -13.46 5.27
N ARG A 69 7.05 -12.84 4.22
CA ARG A 69 6.69 -13.56 3.00
C ARG A 69 7.39 -12.95 1.78
N THR A 70 7.71 -13.80 0.84
CA THR A 70 8.22 -13.44 -0.47
C THR A 70 7.17 -13.80 -1.51
N LEU A 71 6.69 -12.81 -2.25
CA LEU A 71 5.73 -12.97 -3.33
C LEU A 71 6.45 -12.92 -4.67
N SER A 72 6.23 -13.91 -5.54
CA SER A 72 6.58 -13.84 -6.95
C SER A 72 5.35 -13.37 -7.73
N LEU A 73 5.51 -12.38 -8.59
CA LEU A 73 4.41 -11.79 -9.37
C LEU A 73 4.31 -12.41 -10.75
N LYS A 74 3.06 -12.55 -11.25
CA LYS A 74 2.75 -12.97 -12.61
C LYS A 74 3.26 -11.98 -13.62
N GLY A 75 4.06 -11.62 -14.09
CA GLY A 75 4.63 -10.58 -14.97
C GLY A 75 6.05 -10.25 -14.59
N GLY A 76 6.56 -10.99 -13.59
CA GLY A 76 7.91 -10.84 -13.05
C GLY A 76 7.97 -9.84 -11.90
N GLY A 77 9.08 -9.95 -11.16
CA GLY A 77 9.31 -9.16 -9.95
C GLY A 77 8.96 -9.90 -8.68
N THR A 78 9.51 -9.36 -7.58
CA THR A 78 9.39 -9.96 -6.25
C THR A 78 9.02 -8.88 -5.24
N ILE A 79 8.09 -9.19 -4.33
CA ILE A 79 7.76 -8.34 -3.19
C ILE A 79 8.13 -9.11 -1.92
N ILE A 80 8.82 -8.44 -0.99
CA ILE A 80 9.13 -8.97 0.35
C ILE A 80 8.33 -8.14 1.35
N GLU A 81 7.58 -8.83 2.22
CA GLU A 81 6.68 -8.20 3.19
C GLU A 81 6.86 -8.80 4.58
N ASP A 82 6.79 -7.92 5.59
CA ASP A 82 6.83 -8.28 7.00
C ASP A 82 5.42 -8.22 7.60
N LEU A 83 5.02 -9.29 8.29
CA LEU A 83 3.80 -9.34 9.09
C LEU A 83 3.97 -8.50 10.35
N VAL A 84 3.16 -7.45 10.49
CA VAL A 84 3.12 -6.58 11.66
C VAL A 84 2.18 -7.16 12.73
N LYS A 85 0.97 -7.56 12.32
CA LYS A 85 -0.04 -8.08 13.24
C LYS A 85 -0.99 -9.05 12.55
N TRP A 86 -1.30 -10.15 13.21
CA TRP A 86 -2.36 -11.08 12.83
C TRP A 86 -3.43 -11.11 13.91
N ASN A 87 -4.71 -10.92 13.57
CA ASN A 87 -5.82 -10.87 14.50
C ASN A 87 -6.97 -11.79 14.05
N ASN A 88 -6.96 -13.03 14.51
CA ASN A 88 -8.02 -13.99 14.18
C ASN A 88 -9.40 -13.56 14.69
N LYS A 89 -9.49 -12.96 15.87
CA LYS A 89 -10.77 -12.49 16.43
C LYS A 89 -11.37 -11.32 15.63
N GLY A 90 -10.50 -10.42 15.16
CA GLY A 90 -10.89 -9.26 14.38
C GLY A 90 -10.86 -9.50 12.87
N HIS A 91 -10.55 -10.72 12.41
CA HIS A 91 -10.44 -11.12 11.01
C HIS A 91 -9.66 -10.09 10.18
N SER A 92 -8.43 -9.79 10.63
CA SER A 92 -7.58 -8.79 9.99
C SER A 92 -6.11 -9.10 10.15
N TYR A 93 -5.28 -8.65 9.21
CA TYR A 93 -3.83 -8.60 9.39
C TYR A 93 -3.23 -7.33 8.81
N THR A 94 -2.17 -6.86 9.46
CA THR A 94 -1.38 -5.68 9.06
C THR A 94 0.00 -6.13 8.66
N TYR A 95 0.54 -5.55 7.59
CA TYR A 95 1.85 -5.87 7.05
C TYR A 95 2.52 -4.65 6.43
N LYS A 96 3.83 -4.73 6.25
CA LYS A 96 4.67 -3.71 5.60
C LYS A 96 5.40 -4.29 4.41
N ILE A 97 5.59 -3.49 3.37
CA ILE A 97 6.52 -3.84 2.30
C ILE A 97 7.94 -3.45 2.72
N LYS A 98 8.84 -4.44 2.66
CA LYS A 98 10.26 -4.31 2.89
C LYS A 98 11.03 -4.03 1.60
N SER A 99 10.63 -4.68 0.52
CA SER A 99 11.19 -4.51 -0.82
C SER A 99 10.15 -4.81 -1.89
N SER A 100 10.08 -4.01 -2.94
CA SER A 100 9.19 -4.24 -4.07
C SER A 100 9.63 -3.47 -5.32
N PRO A 101 9.21 -3.88 -6.53
CA PRO A 101 9.33 -3.10 -7.76
C PRO A 101 8.26 -2.02 -7.90
N LEU A 102 7.31 -1.92 -6.96
CA LEU A 102 6.24 -0.94 -7.00
C LEU A 102 6.80 0.48 -6.76
N PRO A 103 6.20 1.52 -7.34
CA PRO A 103 6.68 2.89 -7.25
C PRO A 103 6.29 3.55 -5.91
N ILE A 104 6.60 2.88 -4.80
CA ILE A 104 6.20 3.29 -3.44
C ILE A 104 7.31 3.02 -2.42
N GLU A 105 7.23 3.72 -1.29
CA GLU A 105 8.02 3.47 -0.09
C GLU A 105 7.19 3.75 1.18
N HIS A 106 7.69 3.34 2.35
CA HIS A 106 7.02 3.51 3.64
C HIS A 106 5.59 2.93 3.68
N TYR A 107 5.41 1.80 3.00
CA TYR A 107 4.10 1.16 2.86
C TYR A 107 3.73 0.34 4.10
N GLU A 108 2.56 0.61 4.64
CA GLU A 108 1.87 -0.25 5.61
C GLU A 108 0.41 -0.40 5.22
N SER A 109 -0.14 -1.61 5.35
CA SER A 109 -1.50 -1.93 4.92
C SER A 109 -2.18 -2.92 5.85
N ILE A 110 -3.51 -2.86 5.85
CA ILE A 110 -4.38 -3.77 6.58
C ILE A 110 -5.44 -4.36 5.65
N ILE A 111 -5.64 -5.67 5.73
CA ILE A 111 -6.80 -6.38 5.20
C ILE A 111 -7.70 -6.75 6.37
N LYS A 112 -9.02 -6.52 6.20
CA LYS A 112 -10.01 -6.80 7.23
C LYS A 112 -11.30 -7.33 6.61
N VAL A 113 -11.92 -8.31 7.29
CA VAL A 113 -13.25 -8.82 6.94
C VAL A 113 -14.20 -8.53 8.09
N THR A 114 -15.34 -7.92 7.77
CA THR A 114 -16.36 -7.55 8.76
C THR A 114 -17.74 -8.05 8.34
N LYS A 115 -18.66 -8.15 9.29
CA LYS A 115 -20.06 -8.48 9.00
C LYS A 115 -20.71 -7.37 8.19
N HIS A 116 -21.43 -7.75 7.13
CA HIS A 116 -22.23 -6.84 6.32
C HIS A 116 -23.53 -7.52 5.87
N GLY A 117 -24.67 -7.04 6.36
CA GLY A 117 -25.96 -7.68 6.10
C GLY A 117 -25.95 -9.17 6.50
N THR A 118 -26.32 -10.05 5.59
CA THR A 118 -26.27 -11.52 5.76
C THR A 118 -24.89 -12.10 5.46
N GLY A 119 -24.05 -11.39 4.73
CA GLY A 119 -22.70 -11.79 4.32
C GLY A 119 -21.59 -11.04 5.05
N SER A 120 -20.57 -10.64 4.29
CA SER A 120 -19.40 -9.91 4.80
C SER A 120 -18.99 -8.75 3.87
N GLU A 121 -18.15 -7.85 4.37
CA GLU A 121 -17.41 -6.84 3.61
C GLU A 121 -15.93 -7.09 3.80
N ILE A 122 -15.20 -7.16 2.69
CA ILE A 122 -13.75 -7.22 2.67
C ILE A 122 -13.24 -5.81 2.40
N SER A 123 -12.31 -5.33 3.22
CA SER A 123 -11.64 -4.05 3.03
C SER A 123 -10.12 -4.21 3.01
N TRP A 124 -9.47 -3.48 2.12
CA TRP A 124 -8.02 -3.37 2.03
C TRP A 124 -7.66 -1.90 2.00
N SER A 125 -6.86 -1.45 2.96
CA SER A 125 -6.43 -0.06 3.07
C SER A 125 -4.97 0.04 3.46
N GLY A 126 -4.30 1.11 3.05
CA GLY A 126 -2.90 1.34 3.39
C GLY A 126 -2.46 2.75 3.11
N HIS A 127 -1.33 3.11 3.71
CA HIS A 127 -0.65 4.38 3.53
C HIS A 127 0.79 4.14 3.05
N TYR A 128 1.30 5.08 2.26
CA TYR A 128 2.62 4.97 1.64
C TYR A 128 3.06 6.32 1.09
N LYS A 129 4.26 6.39 0.52
CA LYS A 129 4.75 7.53 -0.27
C LYS A 129 5.08 7.05 -1.68
N ALA A 130 4.94 7.94 -2.66
CA ALA A 130 5.43 7.68 -4.01
C ALA A 130 6.97 7.64 -4.02
N LYS A 131 7.55 6.75 -4.83
CA LYS A 131 8.98 6.61 -5.06
C LYS A 131 9.26 6.33 -6.53
N GLY A 132 10.01 7.22 -7.17
CA GLY A 132 10.37 7.08 -8.58
C GLY A 132 9.19 7.25 -9.56
N ALA A 133 8.04 7.77 -9.09
CA ALA A 133 6.85 8.06 -9.88
C ALA A 133 6.08 9.24 -9.29
N THR A 134 5.07 9.75 -10.00
CA THR A 134 4.14 10.73 -9.47
C THR A 134 3.19 10.09 -8.44
N ASP A 135 2.65 10.88 -7.52
CA ASP A 135 1.65 10.45 -6.55
C ASP A 135 0.44 9.78 -7.22
N ALA A 136 -0.03 10.34 -8.32
CA ALA A 136 -1.14 9.78 -9.10
C ALA A 136 -0.82 8.40 -9.69
N ALA A 137 0.40 8.20 -10.20
CA ALA A 137 0.83 6.92 -10.75
C ALA A 137 1.00 5.87 -9.65
N ALA A 138 1.61 6.23 -8.52
CA ALA A 138 1.75 5.37 -7.36
C ALA A 138 0.38 4.95 -6.80
N LYS A 139 -0.52 5.92 -6.62
CA LYS A 139 -1.89 5.66 -6.16
C LYS A 139 -2.65 4.72 -7.10
N LYS A 140 -2.61 4.96 -8.40
CA LYS A 140 -3.26 4.11 -9.41
C LYS A 140 -2.76 2.66 -9.34
N ALA A 141 -1.45 2.45 -9.13
CA ALA A 141 -0.88 1.12 -9.01
C ALA A 141 -1.42 0.38 -7.78
N ILE A 142 -1.44 1.02 -6.61
CA ILE A 142 -1.92 0.42 -5.37
C ILE A 142 -3.44 0.20 -5.39
N ASP A 143 -4.22 1.17 -5.87
CA ASP A 143 -5.68 1.03 -6.03
C ASP A 143 -6.03 -0.17 -6.93
N GLY A 144 -5.29 -0.40 -8.01
CA GLY A 144 -5.45 -1.56 -8.90
C GLY A 144 -5.17 -2.89 -8.20
N ILE A 145 -4.13 -2.95 -7.36
CA ILE A 145 -3.78 -4.13 -6.56
C ILE A 145 -4.90 -4.43 -5.57
N TYR A 146 -5.34 -3.45 -4.79
CA TYR A 146 -6.40 -3.66 -3.79
C TYR A 146 -7.70 -4.09 -4.45
N LYS A 147 -8.10 -3.40 -5.54
CA LYS A 147 -9.32 -3.75 -6.27
C LYS A 147 -9.29 -5.20 -6.75
N SER A 148 -8.23 -5.61 -7.43
CA SER A 148 -8.14 -6.96 -8.00
C SER A 148 -8.14 -8.06 -6.94
N GLY A 149 -7.47 -7.84 -5.81
CA GLY A 149 -7.42 -8.79 -4.70
C GLY A 149 -8.75 -8.90 -3.95
N VAL A 150 -9.36 -7.77 -3.59
CA VAL A 150 -10.64 -7.75 -2.88
C VAL A 150 -11.77 -8.31 -3.74
N ASP A 151 -11.83 -7.95 -5.04
CA ASP A 151 -12.82 -8.50 -5.96
C ASP A 151 -12.68 -10.03 -6.14
N SER A 152 -11.46 -10.54 -6.04
CA SER A 152 -11.22 -11.99 -6.09
C SER A 152 -11.72 -12.70 -4.82
N LEU A 153 -11.52 -12.10 -3.65
CA LEU A 153 -12.01 -12.64 -2.38
C LEU A 153 -13.53 -12.54 -2.22
N ALA A 154 -14.17 -11.56 -2.87
CA ALA A 154 -15.61 -11.31 -2.74
C ALA A 154 -16.49 -12.26 -3.55
N LYS A 155 -15.88 -13.02 -4.48
CA LYS A 155 -16.56 -14.05 -5.32
C LYS A 155 -16.76 -15.33 -4.52
#